data_f296311876637ea449213fceccf22cec
#
_entry.id   f296311876637ea449213fceccf22cec
#
_cell.length_a   1.000
_cell.length_b   1.000
_cell.length_c   1.000
_cell.angle_alpha   90.00
_cell.angle_beta   90.00
_cell.angle_gamma   90.00
#
_symmetry.space_group_name_H-M   'P 1'
#
loop_
_entity.id
_entity.type
_entity.pdbx_description
1 polymer ?
#
loop_
_entity_poly.entity_id
_entity_poly.type
_entity_poly.pdbx_seq_one_letter_code
_entity_poly.pdbx_strand_id
1 'polypeptide(L)'
;MPKLYFLTEHSPFMMSFVFITDKNRVVIVDGGRPEDMPHLREIVGQRDIAAWILTHPHLDHISGFVSEMEMGGIANRVEKVYYNFPSEEFAVAQPSEVLPHIIVDFNRIQPTFAHKCVTVQPGMEIDVDELHIAFLFCGEERYLYPKPNLAVNESSVVFKVTSPGMRSVLFLGDLGPEGGRDLLRWQKGNLKSDIVQMSHHGHSGVTEEVYRAIAPQACLWCAPDWLWEEEDIEFEPELWGTWHQRKWMYNMGVTEHYVSKDGTRQIPLEVK
;
A
#
# COMPACT_ATOMS: atom_id res chain seq x y z
N MET A 1 -6.98 -7.00 -20.88
CA MET A 1 -6.26 -6.01 -20.09
C MET A 1 -6.66 -6.16 -18.62
N PRO A 2 -5.72 -6.17 -17.69
CA PRO A 2 -6.02 -6.31 -16.27
C PRO A 2 -6.94 -5.18 -15.79
N LYS A 3 -7.64 -5.44 -14.68
CA LYS A 3 -8.48 -4.44 -14.01
C LYS A 3 -7.87 -4.12 -12.66
N LEU A 4 -7.86 -2.85 -12.26
CA LEU A 4 -7.49 -2.42 -10.93
C LEU A 4 -8.72 -1.88 -10.21
N TYR A 5 -9.06 -2.49 -9.08
CA TYR A 5 -10.07 -1.98 -8.16
C TYR A 5 -9.36 -1.27 -6.99
N PHE A 6 -9.75 -0.05 -6.74
CA PHE A 6 -9.41 0.73 -5.56
C PHE A 6 -10.61 0.68 -4.60
N LEU A 7 -10.43 0.12 -3.42
CA LEU A 7 -11.51 -0.14 -2.49
C LEU A 7 -11.76 1.06 -1.57
N THR A 8 -13.04 1.30 -1.26
CA THR A 8 -13.45 2.21 -0.19
C THR A 8 -13.35 1.52 1.15
N GLU A 9 -13.03 2.27 2.19
CA GLU A 9 -12.99 1.81 3.57
C GLU A 9 -14.40 1.57 4.14
N HIS A 10 -14.51 0.57 5.01
CA HIS A 10 -15.63 0.33 5.94
C HIS A 10 -15.18 0.47 7.39
N SER A 11 -13.89 0.60 7.60
CA SER A 11 -13.19 0.92 8.84
C SER A 11 -12.88 2.43 8.90
N PRO A 12 -12.30 2.96 9.99
CA PRO A 12 -11.94 4.39 10.06
C PRO A 12 -11.03 4.87 8.95
N PHE A 13 -10.09 4.04 8.46
CA PHE A 13 -9.31 4.21 7.24
C PHE A 13 -8.55 2.91 6.93
N MET A 14 -8.19 2.73 5.66
CA MET A 14 -7.46 1.56 5.20
C MET A 14 -6.72 1.79 3.89
N MET A 15 -5.83 0.87 3.54
CA MET A 15 -5.31 0.72 2.19
C MET A 15 -5.68 -0.66 1.64
N SER A 16 -6.35 -0.70 0.49
CA SER A 16 -6.65 -1.95 -0.21
C SER A 16 -6.86 -1.78 -1.71
N PHE A 17 -6.16 -2.62 -2.49
CA PHE A 17 -6.30 -2.66 -3.94
C PHE A 17 -6.34 -4.10 -4.44
N VAL A 18 -7.08 -4.32 -5.55
CA VAL A 18 -7.22 -5.63 -6.17
C VAL A 18 -7.00 -5.51 -7.66
N PHE A 19 -5.95 -6.16 -8.18
CA PHE A 19 -5.82 -6.40 -9.60
C PHE A 19 -6.51 -7.72 -9.97
N ILE A 20 -7.25 -7.71 -11.08
CA ILE A 20 -7.77 -8.92 -11.71
C ILE A 20 -7.08 -9.07 -13.05
N THR A 21 -6.36 -10.16 -13.24
CA THR A 21 -5.59 -10.45 -14.46
C THR A 21 -6.47 -10.91 -15.61
N ASP A 22 -5.94 -10.92 -16.81
CA ASP A 22 -6.64 -11.44 -18.00
C ASP A 22 -6.96 -12.94 -17.89
N LYS A 23 -6.19 -13.67 -17.07
CA LYS A 23 -6.49 -15.08 -16.74
C LYS A 23 -7.43 -15.25 -15.54
N ASN A 24 -8.06 -14.15 -15.10
CA ASN A 24 -9.01 -14.16 -14.00
C ASN A 24 -8.41 -14.58 -12.65
N ARG A 25 -7.12 -14.35 -12.43
CA ARG A 25 -6.44 -14.48 -11.14
C ARG A 25 -6.34 -13.12 -10.47
N VAL A 26 -6.00 -13.09 -9.20
CA VAL A 26 -6.00 -11.86 -8.40
C VAL A 26 -4.62 -11.57 -7.82
N VAL A 27 -4.24 -10.29 -7.81
CA VAL A 27 -3.17 -9.74 -6.97
C VAL A 27 -3.80 -8.74 -6.01
N ILE A 28 -3.61 -8.95 -4.71
CA ILE A 28 -4.10 -8.06 -3.66
C ILE A 28 -2.93 -7.24 -3.11
N VAL A 29 -3.17 -5.95 -2.85
CA VAL A 29 -2.25 -5.07 -2.14
C VAL A 29 -2.92 -4.68 -0.83
N ASP A 30 -2.30 -5.03 0.29
CA ASP A 30 -2.82 -4.88 1.64
C ASP A 30 -4.24 -5.48 1.78
N GLY A 31 -5.12 -4.93 2.61
CA GLY A 31 -6.46 -5.49 2.78
C GLY A 31 -7.29 -4.76 3.83
N GLY A 32 -6.68 -3.74 4.45
CA GLY A 32 -7.36 -2.97 5.46
C GLY A 32 -7.53 -3.72 6.77
N ARG A 33 -8.66 -3.48 7.41
CA ARG A 33 -9.05 -4.06 8.69
C ARG A 33 -10.04 -5.21 8.50
N PRO A 34 -10.34 -6.00 9.55
CA PRO A 34 -11.32 -7.08 9.45
C PRO A 34 -12.69 -6.63 8.94
N GLU A 35 -13.11 -5.39 9.25
CA GLU A 35 -14.35 -4.79 8.80
C GLU A 35 -14.41 -4.56 7.30
N ASP A 36 -13.25 -4.40 6.64
CA ASP A 36 -13.12 -4.17 5.20
C ASP A 36 -13.15 -5.49 4.40
N MET A 37 -12.86 -6.62 5.06
CA MET A 37 -12.72 -7.92 4.40
C MET A 37 -13.97 -8.45 3.71
N PRO A 38 -15.22 -8.24 4.20
CA PRO A 38 -16.40 -8.63 3.45
C PRO A 38 -16.45 -8.03 2.05
N HIS A 39 -16.11 -6.76 1.91
CA HIS A 39 -16.09 -6.06 0.64
C HIS A 39 -14.95 -6.55 -0.28
N LEU A 40 -13.75 -6.73 0.29
CA LEU A 40 -12.62 -7.32 -0.47
C LEU A 40 -12.96 -8.71 -1.00
N ARG A 41 -13.60 -9.58 -0.18
CA ARG A 41 -14.05 -10.92 -0.61
C ARG A 41 -15.05 -10.86 -1.77
N GLU A 42 -15.95 -9.86 -1.77
CA GLU A 42 -16.90 -9.64 -2.86
C GLU A 42 -16.17 -9.36 -4.18
N ILE A 43 -15.17 -8.47 -4.17
CA ILE A 43 -14.36 -8.15 -5.35
C ILE A 43 -13.53 -9.36 -5.80
N VAL A 44 -12.89 -10.07 -4.87
CA VAL A 44 -12.09 -11.27 -5.17
C VAL A 44 -12.98 -12.39 -5.73
N GLY A 45 -14.21 -12.54 -5.24
CA GLY A 45 -15.13 -13.61 -5.64
C GLY A 45 -14.55 -15.00 -5.40
N GLN A 46 -14.59 -15.86 -6.40
CA GLN A 46 -14.08 -17.25 -6.34
C GLN A 46 -12.69 -17.41 -7.00
N ARG A 47 -11.99 -16.29 -7.29
CA ARG A 47 -10.70 -16.32 -7.99
C ARG A 47 -9.57 -16.82 -7.10
N ASP A 48 -8.57 -17.43 -7.74
CA ASP A 48 -7.30 -17.73 -7.08
C ASP A 48 -6.50 -16.44 -6.86
N ILE A 49 -5.88 -16.35 -5.70
CA ILE A 49 -5.07 -15.20 -5.31
C ILE A 49 -3.60 -15.55 -5.56
N ALA A 50 -3.09 -15.15 -6.72
CA ALA A 50 -1.74 -15.44 -7.15
C ALA A 50 -0.69 -14.80 -6.25
N ALA A 51 -0.97 -13.56 -5.81
CA ALA A 51 -0.10 -12.81 -4.92
C ALA A 51 -0.93 -11.96 -3.96
N TRP A 52 -0.52 -11.93 -2.69
CA TRP A 52 -0.94 -10.94 -1.71
C TRP A 52 0.30 -10.17 -1.26
N ILE A 53 0.36 -8.90 -1.59
CA ILE A 53 1.49 -8.02 -1.28
C ILE A 53 1.11 -7.19 -0.07
N LEU A 54 1.92 -7.27 1.00
CA LEU A 54 1.73 -6.52 2.23
C LEU A 54 2.83 -5.46 2.32
N THR A 55 2.43 -4.19 2.45
CA THR A 55 3.37 -3.07 2.41
C THR A 55 4.14 -2.92 3.71
N HIS A 56 3.46 -2.84 4.85
CA HIS A 56 4.06 -2.71 6.17
C HIS A 56 3.07 -3.16 7.27
N PRO A 57 3.54 -3.49 8.48
CA PRO A 57 2.70 -4.12 9.49
C PRO A 57 1.93 -3.10 10.37
N HIS A 58 1.02 -2.32 9.76
CA HIS A 58 0.02 -1.53 10.49
C HIS A 58 -1.37 -2.13 10.37
N LEU A 59 -2.24 -1.79 11.34
CA LEU A 59 -3.59 -2.36 11.47
C LEU A 59 -4.46 -2.14 10.23
N ASP A 60 -4.43 -0.97 9.67
CA ASP A 60 -5.23 -0.53 8.53
C ASP A 60 -4.68 -1.01 7.18
N HIS A 61 -3.58 -1.77 7.22
CA HIS A 61 -2.99 -2.44 6.06
C HIS A 61 -3.16 -3.94 6.10
N ILE A 62 -2.78 -4.57 7.23
CA ILE A 62 -2.66 -6.04 7.27
C ILE A 62 -3.57 -6.75 8.27
N SER A 63 -4.32 -6.06 9.13
CA SER A 63 -5.12 -6.79 10.12
C SER A 63 -6.28 -7.56 9.49
N GLY A 64 -6.81 -7.09 8.36
CA GLY A 64 -7.74 -7.85 7.54
C GLY A 64 -7.11 -9.13 6.99
N PHE A 65 -5.88 -9.05 6.46
CA PHE A 65 -5.12 -10.22 6.00
C PHE A 65 -4.91 -11.23 7.15
N VAL A 66 -4.46 -10.76 8.32
CA VAL A 66 -4.24 -11.62 9.49
C VAL A 66 -5.53 -12.36 9.86
N SER A 67 -6.64 -11.63 9.92
CA SER A 67 -7.96 -12.21 10.21
C SER A 67 -8.37 -13.29 9.17
N GLU A 68 -8.12 -13.05 7.89
CA GLU A 68 -8.43 -14.02 6.83
C GLU A 68 -7.59 -15.29 6.93
N MET A 69 -6.30 -15.14 7.24
CA MET A 69 -5.41 -16.29 7.39
C MET A 69 -5.77 -17.14 8.61
N GLU A 70 -6.26 -16.53 9.70
CA GLU A 70 -6.74 -17.25 10.88
C GLU A 70 -8.09 -17.96 10.63
N MET A 71 -9.03 -17.28 10.00
CA MET A 71 -10.38 -17.84 9.78
C MET A 71 -10.45 -18.83 8.62
N GLY A 72 -9.43 -18.86 7.76
CA GLY A 72 -9.39 -19.74 6.61
C GLY A 72 -10.32 -19.33 5.45
N GLY A 73 -10.82 -18.12 5.42
CA GLY A 73 -11.74 -17.59 4.41
C GLY A 73 -11.20 -17.70 2.97
N ILE A 74 -10.67 -16.60 2.42
CA ILE A 74 -10.00 -16.63 1.12
C ILE A 74 -8.54 -17.12 1.19
N ALA A 75 -8.02 -17.33 2.40
CA ALA A 75 -6.64 -17.73 2.68
C ALA A 75 -6.20 -19.01 1.96
N ASN A 76 -7.11 -19.99 1.81
CA ASN A 76 -6.81 -21.26 1.13
C ASN A 76 -6.47 -21.06 -0.35
N ARG A 77 -6.95 -19.99 -0.97
CA ARG A 77 -6.73 -19.67 -2.38
C ARG A 77 -5.51 -18.78 -2.63
N VAL A 78 -4.81 -18.34 -1.56
CA VAL A 78 -3.57 -17.56 -1.65
C VAL A 78 -2.42 -18.49 -2.04
N GLU A 79 -1.75 -18.18 -3.15
CA GLU A 79 -0.58 -18.95 -3.61
C GLU A 79 0.69 -18.43 -2.93
N LYS A 80 0.90 -17.09 -2.94
CA LYS A 80 2.08 -16.44 -2.38
C LYS A 80 1.73 -15.16 -1.62
N VAL A 81 2.47 -14.92 -0.54
CA VAL A 81 2.42 -13.71 0.29
C VAL A 81 3.77 -13.02 0.22
N TYR A 82 3.80 -11.79 -0.27
CA TYR A 82 5.02 -11.01 -0.45
C TYR A 82 5.07 -9.88 0.57
N TYR A 83 6.12 -9.81 1.37
CA TYR A 83 6.30 -8.77 2.38
C TYR A 83 7.78 -8.65 2.79
N ASN A 84 8.11 -7.53 3.46
CA ASN A 84 9.38 -7.36 4.16
C ASN A 84 9.13 -6.49 5.39
N PHE A 85 8.90 -7.14 6.54
CA PHE A 85 8.60 -6.44 7.79
C PHE A 85 9.85 -6.32 8.64
N PRO A 86 9.96 -5.27 9.48
CA PRO A 86 10.97 -5.19 10.52
C PRO A 86 10.76 -6.32 11.55
N SER A 87 11.71 -6.50 12.45
CA SER A 87 11.53 -7.44 13.57
C SER A 87 10.39 -7.00 14.48
N GLU A 88 9.76 -7.96 15.15
CA GLU A 88 8.77 -7.69 16.18
C GLU A 88 9.35 -6.81 17.30
N GLU A 89 10.59 -7.12 17.72
CA GLU A 89 11.29 -6.34 18.75
C GLU A 89 11.42 -4.88 18.36
N PHE A 90 11.80 -4.61 17.09
CA PHE A 90 11.88 -3.24 16.59
C PHE A 90 10.51 -2.56 16.57
N ALA A 91 9.50 -3.20 15.99
CA ALA A 91 8.18 -2.60 15.82
C ALA A 91 7.51 -2.30 17.18
N VAL A 92 7.56 -3.26 18.12
CA VAL A 92 6.97 -3.10 19.46
C VAL A 92 7.68 -2.02 20.30
N ALA A 93 8.96 -1.77 20.04
CA ALA A 93 9.73 -0.75 20.74
C ALA A 93 9.43 0.69 20.28
N GLN A 94 8.66 0.89 19.19
CA GLN A 94 8.36 2.23 18.68
C GLN A 94 7.34 2.95 19.58
N PRO A 95 7.63 4.21 20.03
CA PRO A 95 6.78 4.92 20.98
C PRO A 95 5.40 5.30 20.44
N SER A 96 5.26 5.33 19.13
CA SER A 96 4.07 5.82 18.42
C SER A 96 3.18 4.71 17.87
N GLU A 97 3.58 3.45 18.03
CA GLU A 97 2.79 2.36 17.50
C GLU A 97 1.41 2.28 18.17
N VAL A 98 0.39 2.19 17.32
CA VAL A 98 -0.99 2.01 17.75
C VAL A 98 -1.16 0.59 18.27
N LEU A 99 -1.61 0.46 19.50
CA LEU A 99 -1.92 -0.86 20.08
C LEU A 99 -3.27 -1.39 19.57
N PRO A 100 -3.42 -2.70 19.37
CA PRO A 100 -2.40 -3.75 19.48
C PRO A 100 -1.41 -3.76 18.32
N HIS A 101 -0.17 -4.21 18.56
CA HIS A 101 0.84 -4.35 17.51
C HIS A 101 0.50 -5.53 16.61
N ILE A 102 -0.02 -5.27 15.44
CA ILE A 102 -0.48 -6.32 14.49
C ILE A 102 0.66 -7.25 14.03
N ILE A 103 1.91 -6.81 14.09
CA ILE A 103 3.06 -7.65 13.76
C ILE A 103 3.16 -8.87 14.70
N VAL A 104 2.73 -8.74 15.95
CA VAL A 104 2.71 -9.85 16.92
C VAL A 104 1.74 -10.94 16.46
N ASP A 105 0.55 -10.53 16.06
CA ASP A 105 -0.47 -11.44 15.52
C ASP A 105 -0.03 -12.07 14.20
N PHE A 106 0.56 -11.27 13.30
CA PHE A 106 1.13 -11.78 12.06
C PHE A 106 2.17 -12.86 12.32
N ASN A 107 3.16 -12.60 13.20
CA ASN A 107 4.23 -13.56 13.52
C ASN A 107 3.70 -14.82 14.21
N ARG A 108 2.66 -14.70 15.03
CA ARG A 108 2.01 -15.85 15.69
C ARG A 108 1.40 -16.81 14.66
N ILE A 109 0.79 -16.29 13.59
CA ILE A 109 0.10 -17.12 12.58
C ILE A 109 0.99 -17.48 11.39
N GLN A 110 2.02 -16.69 11.09
CA GLN A 110 2.89 -16.84 9.92
C GLN A 110 3.44 -18.28 9.74
N PRO A 111 3.83 -19.03 10.80
CA PRO A 111 4.29 -20.41 10.64
C PRO A 111 3.27 -21.33 9.96
N THR A 112 1.96 -21.08 10.06
CA THR A 112 0.92 -21.89 9.44
C THR A 112 0.90 -21.80 7.92
N PHE A 113 1.38 -20.69 7.36
CA PHE A 113 1.47 -20.43 5.92
C PHE A 113 2.88 -20.05 5.44
N ALA A 114 3.92 -20.37 6.23
CA ALA A 114 5.32 -20.03 5.90
C ALA A 114 5.75 -20.49 4.50
N HIS A 115 5.21 -21.62 4.02
CA HIS A 115 5.50 -22.15 2.67
C HIS A 115 4.97 -21.25 1.53
N LYS A 116 4.08 -20.32 1.83
CA LYS A 116 3.56 -19.32 0.88
C LYS A 116 4.35 -18.01 0.95
N CYS A 117 5.07 -17.77 2.03
CA CYS A 117 5.76 -16.51 2.32
C CYS A 117 6.99 -16.31 1.44
N VAL A 118 7.14 -15.08 0.95
CA VAL A 118 8.31 -14.62 0.20
C VAL A 118 8.73 -13.27 0.77
N THR A 119 9.94 -13.23 1.35
CA THR A 119 10.53 -11.94 1.77
C THR A 119 11.06 -11.22 0.55
N VAL A 120 10.47 -10.06 0.25
CA VAL A 120 10.87 -9.26 -0.91
C VAL A 120 12.15 -8.48 -0.63
N GLN A 121 12.88 -8.17 -1.69
CA GLN A 121 14.10 -7.37 -1.66
C GLN A 121 14.07 -6.34 -2.79
N PRO A 122 14.71 -5.17 -2.63
CA PRO A 122 14.85 -4.22 -3.73
C PRO A 122 15.54 -4.88 -4.94
N GLY A 123 14.95 -4.68 -6.12
CA GLY A 123 15.40 -5.30 -7.37
C GLY A 123 14.79 -6.67 -7.66
N MET A 124 14.02 -7.25 -6.75
CA MET A 124 13.23 -8.45 -7.04
C MET A 124 12.10 -8.11 -8.00
N GLU A 125 11.83 -9.02 -8.93
CA GLU A 125 10.73 -8.91 -9.90
C GLU A 125 9.93 -10.20 -9.92
N ILE A 126 8.63 -10.10 -10.14
CA ILE A 126 7.74 -11.25 -10.31
C ILE A 126 6.75 -10.97 -11.44
N ASP A 127 6.31 -12.03 -12.11
CA ASP A 127 5.24 -11.97 -13.10
C ASP A 127 4.02 -12.74 -12.59
N VAL A 128 2.87 -12.11 -12.70
CA VAL A 128 1.57 -12.73 -12.48
C VAL A 128 0.74 -12.54 -13.75
N ASP A 129 0.70 -13.57 -14.56
CA ASP A 129 0.09 -13.55 -15.89
C ASP A 129 0.71 -12.44 -16.76
N GLU A 130 -0.04 -11.40 -17.13
CA GLU A 130 0.47 -10.25 -17.87
C GLU A 130 1.01 -9.11 -16.99
N LEU A 131 0.82 -9.18 -15.68
CA LEU A 131 1.34 -8.19 -14.74
C LEU A 131 2.80 -8.46 -14.43
N HIS A 132 3.65 -7.47 -14.63
CA HIS A 132 5.02 -7.44 -14.16
C HIS A 132 5.13 -6.53 -12.93
N ILE A 133 5.63 -7.06 -11.81
CA ILE A 133 5.73 -6.37 -10.51
C ILE A 133 7.19 -6.28 -10.11
N ALA A 134 7.72 -5.06 -10.06
CA ALA A 134 9.09 -4.78 -9.67
C ALA A 134 9.14 -4.14 -8.27
N PHE A 135 9.81 -4.79 -7.31
CA PHE A 135 10.02 -4.28 -5.97
C PHE A 135 11.21 -3.31 -5.95
N LEU A 136 10.93 -2.04 -5.70
CA LEU A 136 11.91 -0.97 -5.81
C LEU A 136 12.60 -0.64 -4.49
N PHE A 137 11.89 -0.78 -3.37
CA PHE A 137 12.39 -0.40 -2.06
C PHE A 137 11.73 -1.21 -0.96
N CYS A 138 12.50 -1.52 0.08
CA CYS A 138 12.04 -2.01 1.38
C CYS A 138 12.94 -1.36 2.42
N GLY A 139 12.36 -0.77 3.46
CA GLY A 139 13.13 -0.21 4.56
C GLY A 139 13.83 -1.33 5.33
N GLU A 140 15.16 -1.33 5.34
CA GLU A 140 15.92 -2.27 6.17
C GLU A 140 15.99 -1.74 7.62
N GLU A 141 15.64 -2.58 8.59
CA GLU A 141 15.60 -2.23 10.01
C GLU A 141 16.86 -1.49 10.50
N ARG A 142 18.04 -1.88 10.01
CA ARG A 142 19.32 -1.22 10.36
C ARG A 142 19.39 0.27 9.99
N TYR A 143 18.52 0.71 9.07
CA TYR A 143 18.41 2.11 8.64
C TYR A 143 17.16 2.79 9.19
N LEU A 144 16.28 2.02 9.83
CA LEU A 144 15.09 2.57 10.48
C LEU A 144 15.51 3.13 11.84
N TYR A 145 15.45 4.43 11.98
CA TYR A 145 15.70 5.07 13.26
C TYR A 145 14.40 5.16 14.05
N PRO A 146 14.42 4.91 15.38
CA PRO A 146 13.26 5.15 16.22
C PRO A 146 12.82 6.61 16.08
N LYS A 147 11.64 6.81 15.49
CA LYS A 147 11.05 8.15 15.38
C LYS A 147 9.65 8.11 15.99
N PRO A 148 9.24 9.21 16.63
CA PRO A 148 8.00 9.20 17.41
C PRO A 148 6.76 8.78 16.61
N ASN A 149 6.73 8.92 15.30
CA ASN A 149 5.48 8.79 14.57
C ASN A 149 5.52 8.03 13.23
N LEU A 150 6.67 7.52 12.74
CA LEU A 150 6.73 6.96 11.39
C LEU A 150 7.67 5.76 11.20
N ALA A 151 8.25 5.22 12.28
CA ALA A 151 9.33 4.24 12.13
C ALA A 151 8.93 2.96 11.38
N VAL A 152 7.75 2.42 11.65
CA VAL A 152 7.23 1.24 10.95
C VAL A 152 6.77 1.60 9.54
N ASN A 153 6.21 2.79 9.32
CA ASN A 153 5.86 3.29 8.00
C ASN A 153 7.08 3.34 7.06
N GLU A 154 8.25 3.73 7.59
CA GLU A 154 9.49 3.78 6.82
C GLU A 154 9.96 2.39 6.31
N SER A 155 9.37 1.31 6.81
CA SER A 155 9.60 -0.06 6.32
C SER A 155 8.74 -0.42 5.11
N SER A 156 7.87 0.46 4.66
CA SER A 156 6.95 0.17 3.56
C SER A 156 7.64 -0.38 2.32
N VAL A 157 7.09 -1.46 1.79
CA VAL A 157 7.51 -2.06 0.51
C VAL A 157 6.98 -1.19 -0.62
N VAL A 158 7.89 -0.62 -1.42
CA VAL A 158 7.56 0.14 -2.62
C VAL A 158 7.71 -0.73 -3.86
N PHE A 159 6.70 -0.77 -4.69
CA PHE A 159 6.73 -1.58 -5.90
C PHE A 159 5.93 -0.93 -7.04
N LYS A 160 6.30 -1.27 -8.26
CA LYS A 160 5.64 -0.82 -9.49
C LYS A 160 5.02 -1.98 -10.22
N VAL A 161 3.80 -1.79 -10.67
CA VAL A 161 3.05 -2.74 -11.51
C VAL A 161 2.95 -2.19 -12.92
N THR A 162 3.35 -3.01 -13.88
CA THR A 162 3.27 -2.70 -15.32
C THR A 162 2.68 -3.86 -16.10
N SER A 163 2.15 -3.57 -17.28
CA SER A 163 1.72 -4.56 -18.27
C SER A 163 1.72 -3.90 -19.67
N PRO A 164 1.90 -4.63 -20.75
CA PRO A 164 1.84 -4.06 -22.10
C PRO A 164 0.54 -3.30 -22.37
N GLY A 165 0.64 -2.03 -22.76
CA GLY A 165 -0.52 -1.16 -23.02
C GLY A 165 -1.27 -0.66 -21.79
N MET A 166 -0.76 -0.94 -20.60
CA MET A 166 -1.31 -0.48 -19.33
C MET A 166 -0.55 0.74 -18.80
N ARG A 167 -1.26 1.70 -18.20
CA ARG A 167 -0.67 2.74 -17.36
C ARG A 167 0.05 2.10 -16.18
N SER A 168 1.29 2.45 -15.96
CA SER A 168 2.07 1.97 -14.82
C SER A 168 1.52 2.49 -13.49
N VAL A 169 1.51 1.63 -12.45
CA VAL A 169 1.03 1.99 -11.11
C VAL A 169 2.14 1.81 -10.10
N LEU A 170 2.45 2.85 -9.34
CA LEU A 170 3.42 2.82 -8.25
C LEU A 170 2.71 2.84 -6.90
N PHE A 171 3.05 1.90 -6.05
CA PHE A 171 2.60 1.82 -4.67
C PHE A 171 3.74 2.22 -3.73
N LEU A 172 3.46 3.14 -2.84
CA LEU A 172 4.41 3.67 -1.86
C LEU A 172 4.15 3.15 -0.43
N GLY A 173 2.99 2.52 -0.22
CA GLY A 173 2.53 2.23 1.13
C GLY A 173 2.42 3.52 1.93
N ASP A 174 2.93 3.48 3.14
CA ASP A 174 2.96 4.64 4.03
C ASP A 174 4.38 5.21 4.22
N LEU A 175 5.24 4.97 3.21
CA LEU A 175 6.63 5.39 3.24
C LEU A 175 6.74 6.87 3.65
N GLY A 176 7.51 7.14 4.70
CA GLY A 176 7.71 8.48 5.23
C GLY A 176 8.79 9.28 4.50
N PRO A 177 9.13 10.47 5.03
CA PRO A 177 10.07 11.37 4.37
C PRO A 177 11.50 10.82 4.27
N GLU A 178 11.90 9.93 5.19
CA GLU A 178 13.26 9.39 5.21
C GLU A 178 13.42 8.24 4.23
N GLY A 179 12.53 7.29 4.25
CA GLY A 179 12.48 6.26 3.23
C GLY A 179 12.28 6.85 1.84
N GLY A 180 11.52 7.93 1.73
CA GLY A 180 11.39 8.69 0.49
C GLY A 180 12.71 9.28 -0.02
N ARG A 181 13.57 9.80 0.87
CA ARG A 181 14.93 10.26 0.48
C ARG A 181 15.81 9.11 -0.01
N ASP A 182 15.76 7.97 0.68
CA ASP A 182 16.51 6.78 0.27
C ASP A 182 15.98 6.19 -1.03
N LEU A 183 14.67 6.15 -1.20
CA LEU A 183 14.02 5.77 -2.45
C LEU A 183 14.51 6.65 -3.63
N LEU A 184 14.56 7.97 -3.46
CA LEU A 184 15.12 8.89 -4.46
C LEU A 184 16.59 8.60 -4.74
N ARG A 185 17.37 8.36 -3.71
CA ARG A 185 18.81 8.12 -3.84
C ARG A 185 19.11 6.87 -4.66
N TRP A 186 18.33 5.81 -4.46
CA TRP A 186 18.62 4.51 -5.04
C TRP A 186 17.81 4.20 -6.29
N GLN A 187 16.62 4.78 -6.44
CA GLN A 187 15.66 4.40 -7.47
C GLN A 187 15.13 5.56 -8.34
N LYS A 188 15.71 6.76 -8.25
CA LYS A 188 15.19 7.94 -8.95
C LYS A 188 14.88 7.69 -10.45
N GLY A 189 15.73 6.94 -11.14
CA GLY A 189 15.55 6.62 -12.55
C GLY A 189 14.40 5.65 -12.85
N ASN A 190 13.91 4.92 -11.83
CA ASN A 190 12.89 3.88 -11.96
C ASN A 190 11.52 4.31 -11.43
N LEU A 191 11.39 5.52 -10.85
CA LEU A 191 10.15 5.95 -10.18
C LEU A 191 9.06 6.39 -11.14
N LYS A 192 9.39 6.90 -12.34
CA LYS A 192 8.40 7.44 -13.27
C LYS A 192 7.25 6.45 -13.46
N SER A 193 6.02 6.91 -13.19
CA SER A 193 4.81 6.09 -13.25
C SER A 193 3.59 6.95 -13.58
N ASP A 194 2.63 6.37 -14.28
CA ASP A 194 1.43 7.10 -14.73
C ASP A 194 0.43 7.32 -13.59
N ILE A 195 0.36 6.37 -12.67
CA ILE A 195 -0.54 6.38 -11.51
C ILE A 195 0.30 6.15 -10.25
N VAL A 196 0.03 6.91 -9.19
CA VAL A 196 0.69 6.72 -7.89
C VAL A 196 -0.35 6.57 -6.77
N GLN A 197 -0.16 5.59 -5.90
CA GLN A 197 -0.83 5.58 -4.60
C GLN A 197 -0.12 6.62 -3.71
N MET A 198 -0.88 7.58 -3.20
CA MET A 198 -0.37 8.64 -2.34
C MET A 198 0.07 8.07 -1.01
N SER A 199 1.35 8.26 -0.70
CA SER A 199 1.96 7.69 0.49
C SER A 199 1.26 8.14 1.76
N HIS A 200 1.11 7.22 2.73
CA HIS A 200 0.55 7.47 4.05
C HIS A 200 -0.81 8.18 3.96
N HIS A 201 -1.73 7.58 3.19
CA HIS A 201 -3.09 8.10 2.95
C HIS A 201 -3.15 9.53 2.37
N GLY A 202 -2.02 10.07 1.91
CA GLY A 202 -1.90 11.44 1.41
C GLY A 202 -1.59 12.48 2.48
N HIS A 203 -1.08 12.06 3.66
CA HIS A 203 -0.59 12.97 4.70
C HIS A 203 0.75 12.46 5.25
N SER A 204 1.64 13.37 5.70
CA SER A 204 2.90 13.03 6.40
C SER A 204 3.77 11.92 5.75
N GLY A 205 3.53 11.57 4.49
CA GLY A 205 4.27 10.57 3.73
C GLY A 205 5.56 11.14 3.11
N VAL A 206 5.92 10.64 1.93
CA VAL A 206 7.09 11.09 1.19
C VAL A 206 6.99 12.57 0.79
N THR A 207 8.16 13.20 0.55
CA THR A 207 8.23 14.62 0.19
C THR A 207 7.80 14.90 -1.24
N GLU A 208 7.52 16.17 -1.56
CA GLU A 208 7.18 16.64 -2.91
C GLU A 208 8.21 16.20 -3.97
N GLU A 209 9.50 16.13 -3.60
CA GLU A 209 10.57 15.72 -4.52
C GLU A 209 10.38 14.30 -5.04
N VAL A 210 9.86 13.39 -4.23
CA VAL A 210 9.53 12.01 -4.65
C VAL A 210 8.44 12.05 -5.71
N TYR A 211 7.36 12.77 -5.46
CA TYR A 211 6.27 12.89 -6.44
C TYR A 211 6.70 13.56 -7.74
N ARG A 212 7.60 14.55 -7.67
CA ARG A 212 8.21 15.15 -8.86
C ARG A 212 9.04 14.15 -9.67
N ALA A 213 9.73 13.23 -9.00
CA ALA A 213 10.47 12.15 -9.68
C ALA A 213 9.54 11.09 -10.28
N ILE A 214 8.39 10.83 -9.66
CA ILE A 214 7.36 9.93 -10.18
C ILE A 214 6.66 10.56 -11.38
N ALA A 215 6.39 11.87 -11.33
CA ALA A 215 5.69 12.64 -12.35
C ALA A 215 4.34 12.01 -12.77
N PRO A 216 3.41 11.73 -11.83
CA PRO A 216 2.20 11.00 -12.09
C PRO A 216 1.18 11.83 -12.90
N GLN A 217 0.29 11.15 -13.60
CA GLN A 217 -0.89 11.72 -14.26
C GLN A 217 -2.15 11.55 -13.40
N ALA A 218 -2.16 10.52 -12.54
CA ALA A 218 -3.26 10.21 -11.64
C ALA A 218 -2.76 9.83 -10.24
N CYS A 219 -3.56 10.17 -9.23
CA CYS A 219 -3.30 9.88 -7.81
C CYS A 219 -4.43 9.06 -7.20
N LEU A 220 -4.06 8.03 -6.42
CA LEU A 220 -4.95 7.19 -5.64
C LEU A 220 -4.78 7.57 -4.15
N TRP A 221 -5.84 8.11 -3.55
CA TRP A 221 -5.84 8.62 -2.18
C TRP A 221 -6.65 7.67 -1.28
N CYS A 222 -5.99 6.92 -0.43
CA CYS A 222 -6.64 6.08 0.58
C CYS A 222 -7.12 6.96 1.75
N ALA A 223 -7.88 8.00 1.47
CA ALA A 223 -8.29 9.03 2.41
C ALA A 223 -9.81 9.00 2.63
N PRO A 224 -10.26 8.65 3.85
CA PRO A 224 -11.67 8.78 4.25
C PRO A 224 -12.10 10.24 4.33
N ASP A 225 -13.41 10.48 4.48
CA ASP A 225 -14.00 11.83 4.55
C ASP A 225 -13.28 12.72 5.57
N TRP A 226 -13.10 12.24 6.78
CA TRP A 226 -12.51 13.01 7.87
C TRP A 226 -11.06 13.45 7.57
N LEU A 227 -10.26 12.63 6.86
CA LEU A 227 -8.89 12.96 6.48
C LEU A 227 -8.86 13.86 5.24
N TRP A 228 -9.79 13.65 4.31
CA TRP A 228 -9.87 14.44 3.08
C TRP A 228 -10.41 15.84 3.30
N GLU A 229 -11.47 15.96 4.10
CA GLU A 229 -12.12 17.24 4.41
C GLU A 229 -11.45 17.98 5.58
N GLU A 230 -10.54 17.32 6.30
CA GLU A 230 -9.86 17.87 7.48
C GLU A 230 -10.83 18.26 8.61
N GLU A 231 -11.96 17.55 8.68
CA GLU A 231 -12.94 17.74 9.75
C GLU A 231 -12.41 17.13 11.06
N ASP A 232 -12.43 17.91 12.14
CA ASP A 232 -12.16 17.51 13.53
C ASP A 232 -10.72 17.12 13.91
N ILE A 233 -9.69 17.61 13.22
CA ILE A 233 -8.33 17.43 13.69
C ILE A 233 -7.99 18.52 14.71
N GLU A 234 -8.32 18.26 16.00
CA GLU A 234 -7.88 19.10 17.14
C GLU A 234 -6.34 19.03 17.37
N PHE A 235 -5.63 18.10 16.70
CA PHE A 235 -4.21 17.86 16.88
C PHE A 235 -3.42 18.19 15.62
N GLU A 236 -2.69 19.31 15.69
CA GLU A 236 -1.66 19.72 14.73
C GLU A 236 -2.08 19.59 13.24
N PRO A 237 -2.88 20.54 12.71
CA PRO A 237 -3.35 20.53 11.32
C PRO A 237 -2.21 20.46 10.28
N GLU A 238 -0.98 20.79 10.69
CA GLU A 238 0.21 20.75 9.82
C GLU A 238 0.72 19.32 9.56
N LEU A 239 0.34 18.35 10.40
CA LEU A 239 0.77 16.95 10.29
C LEU A 239 -0.31 16.03 9.72
N TRP A 240 -1.58 16.32 9.98
CA TRP A 240 -2.71 15.52 9.55
C TRP A 240 -3.49 16.32 8.50
N GLY A 241 -3.77 15.71 7.38
CA GLY A 241 -4.53 16.34 6.31
C GLY A 241 -3.85 16.24 4.96
N THR A 242 -4.67 16.12 3.91
CA THR A 242 -4.20 15.86 2.55
C THR A 242 -3.89 17.14 1.76
N TRP A 243 -4.21 18.30 2.30
CA TRP A 243 -4.22 19.56 1.55
C TRP A 243 -2.84 19.97 1.01
N HIS A 244 -1.73 19.70 1.74
CA HIS A 244 -0.37 19.98 1.27
C HIS A 244 -0.05 19.15 0.03
N GLN A 245 -0.28 17.85 0.09
CA GLN A 245 -0.04 16.92 -1.00
C GLN A 245 -0.96 17.21 -2.19
N ARG A 246 -2.23 17.56 -1.93
CA ARG A 246 -3.17 18.02 -2.96
C ARG A 246 -2.65 19.27 -3.69
N LYS A 247 -2.10 20.23 -2.94
CA LYS A 247 -1.49 21.44 -3.51
C LYS A 247 -0.26 21.11 -4.35
N TRP A 248 0.58 20.15 -3.93
CA TRP A 248 1.71 19.69 -4.75
C TRP A 248 1.24 19.07 -6.06
N MET A 249 0.24 18.20 -6.01
CA MET A 249 -0.33 17.58 -7.21
C MET A 249 -0.93 18.62 -8.16
N TYR A 250 -1.67 19.57 -7.63
CA TYR A 250 -2.19 20.69 -8.40
C TYR A 250 -1.07 21.49 -9.10
N ASN A 251 -0.01 21.84 -8.37
CA ASN A 251 1.14 22.58 -8.90
C ASN A 251 1.92 21.78 -9.97
N MET A 252 1.88 20.46 -9.91
CA MET A 252 2.45 19.57 -10.92
C MET A 252 1.53 19.33 -12.13
N GLY A 253 0.32 19.88 -12.11
CA GLY A 253 -0.65 19.72 -13.20
C GLY A 253 -1.34 18.37 -13.22
N VAL A 254 -1.34 17.61 -12.10
CA VAL A 254 -2.10 16.35 -12.02
C VAL A 254 -3.59 16.67 -11.94
N THR A 255 -4.37 16.04 -12.80
CA THR A 255 -5.81 16.32 -12.93
C THR A 255 -6.70 15.13 -12.60
N GLU A 256 -6.15 13.93 -12.54
CA GLU A 256 -6.91 12.71 -12.21
C GLU A 256 -6.67 12.35 -10.73
N HIS A 257 -7.72 12.44 -9.91
CA HIS A 257 -7.70 12.10 -8.50
C HIS A 257 -8.82 11.11 -8.20
N TYR A 258 -8.45 9.98 -7.59
CA TYR A 258 -9.38 8.97 -7.11
C TYR A 258 -9.22 8.87 -5.59
N VAL A 259 -10.30 9.04 -4.86
CA VAL A 259 -10.30 9.09 -3.39
C VAL A 259 -11.19 7.97 -2.85
N SER A 260 -10.75 7.25 -1.83
CA SER A 260 -11.48 6.10 -1.28
C SER A 260 -12.85 6.50 -0.71
N LYS A 261 -12.96 7.69 -0.12
CA LYS A 261 -14.24 8.24 0.37
C LYS A 261 -15.37 8.27 -0.66
N ASP A 262 -15.03 8.36 -1.93
CA ASP A 262 -16.01 8.42 -3.02
C ASP A 262 -16.58 7.05 -3.44
N GLY A 263 -16.20 5.99 -2.74
CA GLY A 263 -16.61 4.63 -3.01
C GLY A 263 -15.61 3.83 -3.85
N THR A 264 -15.78 2.51 -3.85
CA THR A 264 -14.94 1.60 -4.63
C THR A 264 -15.04 1.86 -6.13
N ARG A 265 -13.89 1.90 -6.78
CA ARG A 265 -13.79 2.22 -8.22
C ARG A 265 -12.87 1.28 -8.96
N GLN A 266 -13.22 0.97 -10.21
CA GLN A 266 -12.28 0.44 -11.19
C GLN A 266 -11.49 1.61 -11.78
N ILE A 267 -10.17 1.57 -11.62
CA ILE A 267 -9.26 2.61 -12.13
C ILE A 267 -8.99 2.37 -13.62
N PRO A 268 -9.12 3.40 -14.47
CA PRO A 268 -8.78 3.30 -15.89
C PRO A 268 -7.28 3.05 -16.08
N LEU A 269 -6.93 1.91 -16.67
CA LEU A 269 -5.55 1.50 -16.91
C LEU A 269 -5.10 1.64 -18.37
N GLU A 270 -5.99 1.97 -19.31
CA GLU A 270 -5.62 2.15 -20.72
C GLU A 270 -4.68 3.37 -20.87
N VAL A 271 -3.62 3.19 -21.64
CA VAL A 271 -2.78 4.30 -22.12
C VAL A 271 -3.62 5.10 -23.10
N LYS A 272 -3.80 6.40 -22.84
CA LYS A 272 -4.56 7.31 -23.71
C LYS A 272 -3.75 7.74 -24.93
#